data_46d555225c3aa5770e3890301c50ede3
#
_entry.id   46d555225c3aa5770e3890301c50ede3
#
_cell.length_a   1.000
_cell.length_b   1.000
_cell.length_c   1.000
_cell.angle_alpha   90.00
_cell.angle_beta   90.00
_cell.angle_gamma   90.00
#
_symmetry.space_group_name_H-M   'P 1'
#
loop_
_entity.id
_entity.type
_entity.pdbx_description
1 polymer ?
#
loop_
_entity_poly.entity_id
_entity_poly.type
_entity_poly.pdbx_seq_one_letter_code
_entity_poly.pdbx_strand_id
1 'polypeptide(L)'
;MTDSASEITALVYRYCELFDTGRFEEFAAQFGHGQWHRADPGAAAARRWIEDNVHVYDGLPRTKHLTTNLTVEVDEARGTAVARSYVTVLQALPDFPLQPIFAGRYLDRFARVDGRWRWARREVIGDLYGDVSHHVRHRPGPADER
;
A
#
# COMPACT_ATOMS: atom_id res chain seq x y z
N MET A 1 -20.82 -6.99 15.36
CA MET A 1 -20.79 -5.90 14.37
C MET A 1 -19.45 -5.19 14.46
N THR A 2 -18.75 -5.10 13.36
CA THR A 2 -17.43 -4.46 13.29
C THR A 2 -17.64 -2.96 13.15
N ASP A 3 -16.95 -2.15 13.94
CA ASP A 3 -17.01 -0.70 13.78
C ASP A 3 -16.18 -0.23 12.57
N SER A 4 -16.40 1.02 12.15
CA SER A 4 -15.75 1.58 10.96
C SER A 4 -14.23 1.63 11.08
N ALA A 5 -13.69 1.98 12.24
CA ALA A 5 -12.25 2.03 12.44
C ALA A 5 -11.64 0.63 12.31
N SER A 6 -12.29 -0.40 12.81
CA SER A 6 -11.84 -1.79 12.67
C SER A 6 -11.90 -2.27 11.23
N GLU A 7 -12.96 -1.92 10.48
CA GLU A 7 -13.04 -2.25 9.06
C GLU A 7 -11.90 -1.61 8.27
N ILE A 8 -11.62 -0.33 8.52
CA ILE A 8 -10.54 0.40 7.84
C ILE A 8 -9.18 -0.19 8.21
N THR A 9 -8.97 -0.50 9.48
CA THR A 9 -7.74 -1.15 9.94
C THR A 9 -7.51 -2.49 9.21
N ALA A 10 -8.58 -3.28 9.05
CA ALA A 10 -8.51 -4.53 8.30
C ALA A 10 -8.10 -4.32 6.83
N LEU A 11 -8.61 -3.26 6.18
CA LEU A 11 -8.20 -2.90 4.82
C LEU A 11 -6.71 -2.56 4.76
N VAL A 12 -6.20 -1.83 5.73
CA VAL A 12 -4.79 -1.44 5.80
C VAL A 12 -3.90 -2.68 5.91
N TYR A 13 -4.24 -3.64 6.74
CA TYR A 13 -3.45 -4.87 6.91
C TYR A 13 -3.59 -5.80 5.71
N ARG A 14 -4.79 -5.94 5.14
CA ARG A 14 -5.01 -6.76 3.96
C ARG A 14 -4.18 -6.28 2.76
N TYR A 15 -3.98 -4.99 2.62
CA TYR A 15 -3.10 -4.40 1.61
C TYR A 15 -1.72 -5.04 1.64
N CYS A 16 -1.11 -5.11 2.82
CA CYS A 16 0.22 -5.69 2.99
C CYS A 16 0.22 -7.19 2.67
N GLU A 17 -0.76 -7.92 3.17
CA GLU A 17 -0.87 -9.37 2.97
C GLU A 17 -1.01 -9.74 1.51
N LEU A 18 -1.87 -9.04 0.78
CA LEU A 18 -2.09 -9.31 -0.63
C LEU A 18 -0.85 -9.02 -1.47
N PHE A 19 -0.17 -7.91 -1.21
CA PHE A 19 1.04 -7.56 -1.93
C PHE A 19 2.17 -8.56 -1.66
N ASP A 20 2.47 -8.80 -0.40
CA ASP A 20 3.61 -9.63 0.00
C ASP A 20 3.44 -11.11 -0.39
N THR A 21 2.22 -11.56 -0.58
CA THR A 21 1.93 -12.94 -1.03
C THR A 21 1.77 -13.05 -2.55
N GLY A 22 2.00 -11.98 -3.29
CA GLY A 22 1.93 -11.98 -4.75
C GLY A 22 0.52 -12.04 -5.33
N ARG A 23 -0.49 -11.74 -4.54
CA ARG A 23 -1.91 -11.75 -4.97
C ARG A 23 -2.26 -10.41 -5.60
N PHE A 24 -1.60 -10.09 -6.71
CA PHE A 24 -1.64 -8.75 -7.31
C PHE A 24 -2.98 -8.41 -7.96
N GLU A 25 -3.72 -9.40 -8.47
CA GLU A 25 -5.07 -9.16 -9.00
C GLU A 25 -6.01 -8.68 -7.88
N GLU A 26 -6.00 -9.38 -6.75
CA GLU A 26 -6.82 -9.00 -5.60
C GLU A 26 -6.33 -7.70 -4.96
N PHE A 27 -5.00 -7.50 -4.93
CA PHE A 27 -4.42 -6.25 -4.47
C PHE A 27 -4.94 -5.06 -5.30
N ALA A 28 -4.84 -5.14 -6.61
CA ALA A 28 -5.29 -4.09 -7.52
C ALA A 28 -6.81 -3.86 -7.41
N ALA A 29 -7.59 -4.92 -7.22
CA ALA A 29 -9.05 -4.83 -7.09
C ALA A 29 -9.48 -3.96 -5.91
N GLN A 30 -8.66 -3.83 -4.87
CA GLN A 30 -8.94 -2.94 -3.73
C GLN A 30 -9.10 -1.48 -4.18
N PHE A 31 -8.50 -1.09 -5.29
CA PHE A 31 -8.53 0.29 -5.81
C PHE A 31 -9.52 0.49 -6.93
N GLY A 32 -10.53 -0.40 -7.04
CA GLY A 32 -11.58 -0.29 -8.04
C GLY A 32 -12.41 1.00 -7.93
N HIS A 33 -12.48 1.60 -6.75
CA HIS A 33 -13.16 2.88 -6.49
C HIS A 33 -12.19 3.99 -6.09
N GLY A 34 -10.89 3.78 -6.27
CA GLY A 34 -9.91 4.72 -5.75
C GLY A 34 -8.63 4.77 -6.57
N GLN A 35 -7.63 5.38 -5.99
CA GLN A 35 -6.32 5.60 -6.61
C GLN A 35 -5.21 5.14 -5.68
N TRP A 36 -4.31 4.34 -6.21
CA TRP A 36 -3.16 3.85 -5.48
C TRP A 36 -1.89 4.57 -5.92
N HIS A 37 -1.25 5.24 -4.97
CA HIS A 37 0.09 5.81 -5.11
C HIS A 37 0.20 6.69 -6.38
N ARG A 38 1.09 6.32 -7.30
CA ARG A 38 1.33 7.05 -8.55
C ARG A 38 0.59 6.50 -9.76
N ALA A 39 -0.14 5.41 -9.57
CA ALA A 39 -0.98 4.87 -10.64
C ALA A 39 -2.16 5.80 -10.93
N ASP A 40 -2.66 5.75 -12.15
CA ASP A 40 -3.93 6.40 -12.46
C ASP A 40 -5.06 5.72 -11.66
N PRO A 41 -6.23 6.36 -11.50
CA PRO A 41 -7.33 5.73 -10.78
C PRO A 41 -7.78 4.39 -11.37
N GLY A 42 -8.17 3.47 -10.50
CA GLY A 42 -8.79 2.21 -10.86
C GLY A 42 -7.89 1.00 -10.73
N ALA A 43 -8.52 -0.17 -10.71
CA ALA A 43 -7.84 -1.45 -10.53
C ALA A 43 -6.88 -1.79 -11.68
N ALA A 44 -7.28 -1.55 -12.92
CA ALA A 44 -6.44 -1.84 -14.08
C ALA A 44 -5.14 -1.03 -14.06
N ALA A 45 -5.22 0.23 -13.67
CA ALA A 45 -4.05 1.09 -13.56
C ALA A 45 -3.12 0.63 -12.43
N ALA A 46 -3.68 0.26 -11.27
CA ALA A 46 -2.91 -0.28 -10.17
C ALA A 46 -2.17 -1.57 -10.57
N ARG A 47 -2.87 -2.47 -11.28
CA ARG A 47 -2.26 -3.72 -11.74
C ARG A 47 -1.13 -3.47 -12.74
N ARG A 48 -1.33 -2.56 -13.67
CA ARG A 48 -0.31 -2.18 -14.67
C ARG A 48 0.93 -1.58 -14.01
N TRP A 49 0.72 -0.73 -13.00
CA TRP A 49 1.84 -0.14 -12.27
C TRP A 49 2.72 -1.21 -11.63
N ILE A 50 2.10 -2.25 -11.05
CA ILE A 50 2.84 -3.38 -10.46
C ILE A 50 3.65 -4.10 -11.54
N GLU A 51 3.02 -4.42 -12.67
CA GLU A 51 3.70 -5.11 -13.78
C GLU A 51 4.91 -4.33 -14.29
N ASP A 52 4.78 -3.00 -14.37
CA ASP A 52 5.83 -2.15 -14.92
C ASP A 52 6.97 -1.89 -13.92
N ASN A 53 6.70 -1.94 -12.63
CA ASN A 53 7.64 -1.42 -11.63
C ASN A 53 8.14 -2.42 -10.59
N VAL A 54 7.40 -3.48 -10.29
CA VAL A 54 7.73 -4.40 -9.19
C VAL A 54 8.48 -5.62 -9.71
N HIS A 55 9.61 -5.92 -9.07
CA HIS A 55 10.33 -7.18 -9.32
C HIS A 55 9.66 -8.32 -8.58
N VAL A 56 9.45 -9.44 -9.27
CA VAL A 56 8.92 -10.65 -8.67
C VAL A 56 9.87 -11.83 -8.92
N TYR A 57 9.88 -12.75 -7.98
CA TYR A 57 10.76 -13.90 -7.94
C TYR A 57 9.89 -15.12 -7.72
N ASP A 58 9.62 -15.86 -8.80
CA ASP A 58 8.69 -16.99 -8.77
C ASP A 58 7.31 -16.57 -8.25
N GLY A 59 6.83 -15.42 -8.76
CA GLY A 59 5.52 -14.86 -8.42
C GLY A 59 5.44 -14.08 -7.10
N LEU A 60 6.53 -13.98 -6.34
CA LEU A 60 6.55 -13.31 -5.05
C LEU A 60 7.51 -12.11 -5.08
N PRO A 61 7.15 -10.98 -4.46
CA PRO A 61 8.05 -9.83 -4.37
C PRO A 61 9.17 -10.03 -3.35
N ARG A 62 9.09 -11.05 -2.51
CA ARG A 62 10.04 -11.35 -1.43
C ARG A 62 10.16 -10.24 -0.40
N THR A 63 9.07 -9.53 -0.17
CA THR A 63 8.97 -8.42 0.78
C THR A 63 8.08 -8.76 1.95
N LYS A 64 8.22 -7.98 3.02
CA LYS A 64 7.31 -7.95 4.13
C LYS A 64 7.04 -6.49 4.47
N HIS A 65 5.80 -6.05 4.27
CA HIS A 65 5.37 -4.70 4.62
C HIS A 65 4.88 -4.68 6.06
N LEU A 66 5.43 -3.79 6.87
CA LEU A 66 5.01 -3.58 8.25
C LEU A 66 4.34 -2.23 8.35
N THR A 67 3.11 -2.20 8.88
CA THR A 67 2.39 -0.96 9.16
C THR A 67 2.43 -0.70 10.65
N THR A 68 2.91 0.46 11.04
CA THR A 68 3.00 0.86 12.44
C THR A 68 2.44 2.26 12.62
N ASN A 69 2.25 2.68 13.88
CA ASN A 69 1.79 4.04 14.19
C ASN A 69 0.50 4.42 13.46
N LEU A 70 -0.42 3.46 13.36
CA LEU A 70 -1.68 3.64 12.64
C LEU A 70 -2.67 4.46 13.47
N THR A 71 -3.18 5.55 12.88
CA THR A 71 -4.30 6.30 13.41
C THR A 71 -5.40 6.40 12.36
N VAL A 72 -6.64 6.21 12.77
CA VAL A 72 -7.81 6.25 11.90
C VAL A 72 -8.80 7.27 12.44
N GLU A 73 -9.24 8.20 11.59
CA GLU A 73 -10.25 9.21 11.93
C GLU A 73 -11.43 9.04 10.98
N VAL A 74 -12.60 8.76 11.54
CA VAL A 74 -13.82 8.45 10.79
C VAL A 74 -14.83 9.57 10.93
N ASP A 75 -15.39 10.02 9.80
CA ASP A 75 -16.56 10.88 9.76
C ASP A 75 -17.77 10.02 9.34
N GLU A 76 -18.47 9.50 10.33
CA GLU A 76 -19.61 8.60 10.09
C GLU A 76 -20.73 9.28 9.30
N ALA A 77 -20.96 10.57 9.55
CA ALA A 77 -22.04 11.31 8.88
C ALA A 77 -21.77 11.46 7.38
N ARG A 78 -20.53 11.70 7.01
CA ARG A 78 -20.13 11.86 5.60
C ARG A 78 -19.77 10.54 4.93
N GLY A 79 -19.56 9.47 5.70
CA GLY A 79 -19.09 8.21 5.16
C GLY A 79 -17.67 8.34 4.59
N THR A 80 -16.81 9.11 5.23
CA THR A 80 -15.40 9.29 4.85
C THR A 80 -14.47 9.04 6.03
N ALA A 81 -13.24 8.68 5.73
CA ALA A 81 -12.23 8.50 6.77
C ALA A 81 -10.85 8.84 6.23
N VAL A 82 -9.95 9.20 7.15
CA VAL A 82 -8.54 9.37 6.86
C VAL A 82 -7.73 8.50 7.80
N ALA A 83 -6.60 7.98 7.32
CA ALA A 83 -5.67 7.23 8.15
C ALA A 83 -4.25 7.67 7.85
N ARG A 84 -3.41 7.57 8.86
CA ARG A 84 -1.97 7.82 8.74
C ARG A 84 -1.24 6.67 9.39
N SER A 85 -0.13 6.29 8.80
CA SER A 85 0.70 5.22 9.37
C SER A 85 2.14 5.36 8.90
N TYR A 86 3.03 4.62 9.55
CA TYR A 86 4.37 4.38 9.06
C TYR A 86 4.40 3.06 8.30
N VAL A 87 5.26 2.96 7.33
CA VAL A 87 5.53 1.72 6.61
C VAL A 87 7.02 1.42 6.65
N THR A 88 7.34 0.16 6.93
CA THR A 88 8.69 -0.38 6.80
C THR A 88 8.61 -1.58 5.90
N VAL A 89 9.46 -1.65 4.88
CA VAL A 89 9.51 -2.79 3.96
C VAL A 89 10.81 -3.54 4.20
N LEU A 90 10.68 -4.83 4.51
CA LEU A 90 11.79 -5.77 4.63
C LEU A 90 11.85 -6.60 3.34
N GLN A 91 13.05 -6.97 2.93
CA GLN A 91 13.24 -7.89 1.80
C GLN A 91 14.39 -8.84 2.09
N ALA A 92 14.27 -10.08 1.59
CA ALA A 92 15.33 -11.07 1.62
C ALA A 92 15.30 -11.89 0.33
N LEU A 93 16.48 -12.14 -0.24
CA LEU A 93 16.70 -13.02 -1.38
C LEU A 93 17.90 -13.91 -1.06
N PRO A 94 18.19 -14.98 -1.84
CA PRO A 94 19.34 -15.85 -1.57
C PRO A 94 20.66 -15.11 -1.39
N ASP A 95 20.92 -14.08 -2.22
CA ASP A 95 22.15 -13.28 -2.16
C ASP A 95 21.93 -11.88 -1.60
N PHE A 96 20.80 -11.65 -0.94
CA PHE A 96 20.43 -10.36 -0.37
C PHE A 96 19.87 -10.61 1.04
N PRO A 97 20.69 -10.48 2.09
CA PRO A 97 20.26 -10.78 3.46
C PRO A 97 19.05 -9.97 3.90
N LEU A 98 18.23 -10.55 4.77
CA LEU A 98 17.05 -9.87 5.33
C LEU A 98 17.43 -8.50 5.87
N GLN A 99 16.80 -7.45 5.33
CA GLN A 99 17.12 -6.08 5.69
C GLN A 99 15.96 -5.14 5.40
N PRO A 100 15.88 -4.02 6.11
CA PRO A 100 14.98 -2.94 5.73
C PRO A 100 15.47 -2.30 4.43
N ILE A 101 14.55 -2.13 3.47
CA ILE A 101 14.88 -1.48 2.19
C ILE A 101 14.21 -0.13 2.03
N PHE A 102 13.16 0.15 2.82
CA PHE A 102 12.37 1.36 2.70
C PHE A 102 11.66 1.63 4.01
N ALA A 103 11.58 2.90 4.39
CA ALA A 103 10.75 3.34 5.50
C ALA A 103 10.11 4.68 5.13
N GLY A 104 8.81 4.78 5.35
CA GLY A 104 8.06 5.97 4.95
C GLY A 104 6.72 6.06 5.66
N ARG A 105 5.82 6.80 5.03
CA ARG A 105 4.49 7.08 5.56
C ARG A 105 3.43 6.76 4.52
N TYR A 106 2.28 6.36 5.02
CA TYR A 106 1.06 6.27 4.24
C TYR A 106 0.11 7.40 4.67
N LEU A 107 -0.46 8.09 3.68
CA LEU A 107 -1.58 9.01 3.87
C LEU A 107 -2.75 8.43 3.10
N ASP A 108 -3.80 8.07 3.82
CA ASP A 108 -4.91 7.29 3.29
C ASP A 108 -6.24 8.01 3.41
N ARG A 109 -7.08 7.83 2.38
CA ARG A 109 -8.47 8.24 2.40
C ARG A 109 -9.35 7.04 2.05
N PHE A 110 -10.50 6.97 2.72
CA PHE A 110 -11.48 5.91 2.52
C PHE A 110 -12.86 6.54 2.34
N ALA A 111 -13.72 5.82 1.65
CA ALA A 111 -15.12 6.21 1.48
C ALA A 111 -16.02 4.99 1.69
N ARG A 112 -17.19 5.21 2.28
CA ARG A 112 -18.20 4.17 2.37
C ARG A 112 -19.01 4.16 1.07
N VAL A 113 -18.95 3.04 0.35
CA VAL A 113 -19.64 2.82 -0.92
C VAL A 113 -20.51 1.58 -0.77
N ASP A 114 -21.80 1.72 -0.99
CA ASP A 114 -22.76 0.62 -0.86
C ASP A 114 -22.66 -0.08 0.52
N GLY A 115 -22.51 0.71 1.57
CA GLY A 115 -22.45 0.23 2.93
C GLY A 115 -21.11 -0.36 3.36
N ARG A 116 -20.10 -0.33 2.50
CA ARG A 116 -18.76 -0.88 2.80
C ARG A 116 -17.69 0.18 2.67
N TRP A 117 -16.71 0.13 3.56
CA TRP A 117 -15.53 0.97 3.46
C TRP A 117 -14.62 0.49 2.33
N ARG A 118 -14.13 1.44 1.53
CA ARG A 118 -13.26 1.17 0.38
C ARG A 118 -12.15 2.20 0.32
N TRP A 119 -11.03 1.81 -0.27
CA TRP A 119 -9.94 2.74 -0.58
C TRP A 119 -10.43 3.83 -1.53
N ALA A 120 -10.22 5.10 -1.15
CA ALA A 120 -10.37 6.24 -2.06
C ALA A 120 -8.99 6.68 -2.56
N ARG A 121 -7.99 6.70 -1.70
CA ARG A 121 -6.64 7.14 -2.06
C ARG A 121 -5.62 6.58 -1.07
N ARG A 122 -4.53 6.03 -1.56
CA ARG A 122 -3.31 5.83 -0.77
C ARG A 122 -2.16 6.60 -1.39
N GLU A 123 -1.55 7.48 -0.62
CA GLU A 123 -0.31 8.15 -0.97
C GLU A 123 0.84 7.53 -0.18
N VAL A 124 1.93 7.19 -0.88
CA VAL A 124 3.14 6.63 -0.26
C VAL A 124 4.21 7.70 -0.29
N ILE A 125 4.74 8.05 0.88
CA ILE A 125 5.81 9.05 1.02
C ILE A 125 7.05 8.36 1.57
N GLY A 126 8.15 8.41 0.82
CA GLY A 126 9.42 7.84 1.26
C GLY A 126 10.18 8.80 2.14
N ASP A 127 10.62 8.34 3.30
CA ASP A 127 11.44 9.11 4.24
C ASP A 127 12.88 8.61 4.28
N LEU A 128 13.06 7.29 4.33
CA LEU A 128 14.37 6.65 4.42
C LEU A 128 14.45 5.51 3.39
N TYR A 129 15.58 5.42 2.70
CA TYR A 129 15.78 4.42 1.66
C TYR A 129 17.01 3.56 1.96
N GLY A 130 16.80 2.25 1.94
CA GLY A 130 17.88 1.29 1.81
C GLY A 130 18.09 0.94 0.33
N ASP A 131 18.48 -0.29 0.05
CA ASP A 131 18.62 -0.76 -1.32
C ASP A 131 17.27 -1.30 -1.83
N VAL A 132 16.56 -0.48 -2.60
CA VAL A 132 15.26 -0.82 -3.19
C VAL A 132 15.38 -1.46 -4.58
N SER A 133 16.60 -1.66 -5.08
CA SER A 133 16.82 -2.10 -6.47
C SER A 133 16.29 -3.50 -6.77
N HIS A 134 16.13 -4.34 -5.75
CA HIS A 134 15.59 -5.69 -5.89
C HIS A 134 14.07 -5.72 -5.76
N HIS A 135 13.46 -4.58 -5.41
CA HIS A 135 12.02 -4.47 -5.18
C HIS A 135 11.33 -3.71 -6.31
N VAL A 136 11.83 -2.54 -6.65
CA VAL A 136 11.23 -1.68 -7.67
C VAL A 136 12.24 -1.29 -8.75
N ARG A 137 11.76 -1.12 -9.98
CA ARG A 137 12.60 -0.76 -11.12
C ARG A 137 13.10 0.67 -11.03
N HIS A 138 12.30 1.55 -10.45
CA HIS A 138 12.63 2.96 -10.29
C HIS A 138 12.48 3.36 -8.83
N ARG A 139 13.55 3.92 -8.26
CA ARG A 139 13.51 4.45 -6.91
C ARG A 139 12.45 5.56 -6.85
N PRO A 140 11.52 5.49 -5.88
CA PRO A 140 10.59 6.60 -5.67
C PRO A 140 11.36 7.88 -5.35
N GLY A 141 11.05 8.96 -6.03
CA GLY A 141 11.65 10.25 -5.74
C GLY A 141 11.24 10.78 -4.37
N PRO A 142 11.98 11.75 -3.83
CA PRO A 142 11.56 12.43 -2.61
C PRO A 142 10.22 13.14 -2.79
N ALA A 143 9.54 13.41 -1.67
CA ALA A 143 8.19 13.96 -1.67
C ALA A 143 8.09 15.31 -2.39
N ASP A 144 9.16 16.08 -2.37
CA ASP A 144 9.26 17.41 -2.96
C ASP A 144 9.54 17.41 -4.47
N GLU A 145 9.83 16.28 -5.06
CA GLU A 145 10.03 16.14 -6.51
C GLU A 145 8.74 15.79 -7.27
N ARG A 146 7.59 15.91 -6.60
CA ARG A 146 6.28 15.57 -7.17
C ARG A 146 5.55 16.75 -7.71
#